data_e7ce5326097663cf36a7ba3f0a3fc71c
#
_entry.id   e7ce5326097663cf36a7ba3f0a3fc71c
#
_cell.length_a   1.000
_cell.length_b   1.000
_cell.length_c   1.000
_cell.angle_alpha   90.00
_cell.angle_beta   90.00
_cell.angle_gamma   90.00
#
_symmetry.space_group_name_H-M   'P 1'
#
loop_
_entity.id
_entity.type
_entity.pdbx_description
1 polymer ?
#
loop_
_entity_poly.entity_id
_entity_poly.type
_entity_poly.pdbx_seq_one_letter_code
_entity_poly.pdbx_strand_id
1 'polypeptide(L)'
;MKKKFLALALSLVMALSLAACGGSQEEAPAEEGGETPAVEEDGSDVITVGFAQVGHESDWRTASTKSAQDVFSAENGYELAFVDCDNDSAKQLEAVRNFIQQGVDYIIIDPIVSTGWDAVLTECEDAGIPVIVIDRTIDDSDKYVSWVGSDFKVEGLACGEWLKAYAADKGITEINALVIEGSTGASATIGRTEGFKEIADREGWNILASQTGDFTEAGGQEVMESYCQSYAGQFNVVICQNDNEAAGAMTAMDNAGVTYGVGGDVILVSFDANKPYVQMVMEGKINANFECNPMAAPTVAEIIQQLEAGETPEKEIYVTESWFAAEDNVATITVNGEEQPMVHVTQEVLDARPY
;
A
#
# COMPACT_ATOMS: atom_id res chain seq x y z
N MET A 1 18.62 -11.46 23.78
CA MET A 1 19.05 -11.69 25.19
C MET A 1 18.52 -10.55 26.03
N LYS A 2 17.32 -10.72 26.62
CA LYS A 2 16.68 -9.69 27.48
C LYS A 2 17.41 -9.62 28.81
N LYS A 3 18.06 -8.50 29.14
CA LYS A 3 18.63 -8.23 30.46
C LYS A 3 17.54 -7.64 31.35
N LYS A 4 17.01 -8.45 32.26
CA LYS A 4 16.11 -7.97 33.33
C LYS A 4 16.91 -7.17 34.36
N PHE A 5 16.64 -5.90 34.50
CA PHE A 5 17.12 -5.11 35.65
C PHE A 5 16.13 -5.28 36.82
N LEU A 6 16.62 -5.87 37.88
CA LEU A 6 15.92 -6.07 39.13
C LEU A 6 16.05 -4.78 39.97
N ALA A 7 14.99 -4.00 40.11
CA ALA A 7 14.96 -2.88 41.06
C ALA A 7 14.44 -3.33 42.42
N LEU A 8 15.29 -3.30 43.42
CA LEU A 8 15.00 -3.61 44.82
C LEU A 8 14.42 -2.40 45.52
N ALA A 9 13.12 -2.39 45.78
CA ALA A 9 12.47 -1.36 46.61
C ALA A 9 12.42 -1.81 48.07
N LEU A 10 13.09 -1.03 48.94
CA LEU A 10 13.14 -1.20 50.37
C LEU A 10 11.95 -0.47 50.99
N SER A 11 10.92 -1.18 51.49
CA SER A 11 9.80 -0.59 52.20
C SER A 11 10.06 -0.59 53.71
N LEU A 12 10.10 0.60 54.29
CA LEU A 12 10.20 0.89 55.72
C LEU A 12 8.81 0.89 56.36
N VAL A 13 8.57 -0.07 57.25
CA VAL A 13 7.35 -0.13 58.09
C VAL A 13 7.51 0.79 59.30
N MET A 14 6.59 1.74 59.50
CA MET A 14 6.39 2.38 60.80
C MET A 14 5.01 2.01 61.34
N ALA A 15 5.00 1.24 62.39
CA ALA A 15 3.85 1.00 63.22
C ALA A 15 3.71 2.09 64.29
N LEU A 16 2.52 2.64 64.42
CA LEU A 16 2.12 3.32 65.68
C LEU A 16 0.71 2.87 66.08
N SER A 17 0.72 2.21 67.22
CA SER A 17 -0.43 1.77 68.01
C SER A 17 -1.12 2.94 68.71
N LEU A 18 -2.46 2.93 68.83
CA LEU A 18 -3.13 3.40 70.03
C LEU A 18 -4.49 2.71 70.23
N ALA A 19 -4.65 2.22 71.44
CA ALA A 19 -5.75 1.43 71.94
C ALA A 19 -6.97 2.29 72.32
N ALA A 20 -8.16 1.68 72.31
CA ALA A 20 -9.01 1.60 73.51
C ALA A 20 -10.39 1.00 73.21
N CYS A 21 -10.68 -0.01 74.02
CA CYS A 21 -11.93 -0.39 74.68
C CYS A 21 -13.20 -0.78 73.95
N GLY A 22 -13.58 -2.04 74.16
CA GLY A 22 -14.85 -2.35 74.76
C GLY A 22 -15.79 -3.31 74.03
N GLY A 23 -15.90 -4.56 74.52
CA GLY A 23 -17.21 -5.21 74.63
C GLY A 23 -17.50 -6.43 73.75
N SER A 24 -17.46 -7.58 74.41
CA SER A 24 -18.36 -8.76 74.29
C SER A 24 -18.24 -9.73 73.15
N GLN A 25 -17.93 -10.97 73.57
CA GLN A 25 -17.97 -12.28 72.90
C GLN A 25 -19.24 -12.54 72.10
N GLU A 26 -19.02 -13.24 70.95
CA GLU A 26 -19.84 -14.39 70.54
C GLU A 26 -19.04 -15.21 69.53
N GLU A 27 -18.83 -16.49 69.89
CA GLU A 27 -18.23 -17.54 69.03
C GLU A 27 -19.26 -18.03 68.02
N ALA A 28 -18.81 -18.25 66.75
CA ALA A 28 -19.28 -19.29 65.86
C ALA A 28 -18.58 -19.20 64.48
N PRO A 29 -18.60 -20.23 63.62
CA PRO A 29 -17.53 -21.22 63.49
C PRO A 29 -16.74 -21.02 62.19
N ALA A 30 -15.59 -21.77 62.10
CA ALA A 30 -14.69 -21.83 60.96
C ALA A 30 -15.41 -22.23 59.68
N GLU A 31 -15.29 -21.41 58.62
CA GLU A 31 -15.54 -21.79 57.26
C GLU A 31 -14.20 -21.93 56.51
N GLU A 32 -14.15 -23.07 55.78
CA GLU A 32 -13.03 -23.57 55.02
C GLU A 32 -12.55 -22.56 53.99
N GLY A 33 -11.22 -22.57 53.80
CA GLY A 33 -10.54 -21.80 52.78
C GLY A 33 -11.02 -22.19 51.34
N GLY A 34 -11.78 -21.31 50.74
CA GLY A 34 -11.99 -21.33 49.30
C GLY A 34 -10.72 -20.77 48.62
N GLU A 35 -9.94 -21.61 48.01
CA GLU A 35 -8.96 -21.20 47.02
C GLU A 35 -9.73 -20.50 45.90
N THR A 36 -9.52 -19.21 45.77
CA THR A 36 -9.90 -18.47 44.55
C THR A 36 -9.05 -19.05 43.42
N PRO A 37 -9.65 -19.52 42.32
CA PRO A 37 -8.86 -19.92 41.17
C PRO A 37 -8.04 -18.71 40.72
N ALA A 38 -6.72 -18.87 40.67
CA ALA A 38 -5.90 -17.95 39.91
C ALA A 38 -6.43 -17.96 38.48
N VAL A 39 -6.95 -16.83 38.04
CA VAL A 39 -7.15 -16.58 36.62
C VAL A 39 -5.73 -16.67 36.06
N GLU A 40 -5.41 -17.73 35.33
CA GLU A 40 -4.28 -17.73 34.43
C GLU A 40 -4.58 -16.60 33.44
N GLU A 41 -3.90 -15.45 33.60
CA GLU A 41 -3.72 -14.52 32.53
C GLU A 41 -3.00 -15.32 31.44
N ASP A 42 -3.74 -15.64 30.38
CA ASP A 42 -3.17 -16.10 29.12
C ASP A 42 -2.34 -14.93 28.60
N GLY A 43 -1.06 -14.93 29.00
CA GLY A 43 -0.12 -13.87 28.67
C GLY A 43 0.41 -14.07 27.25
N SER A 44 -0.47 -14.08 26.26
CA SER A 44 -0.07 -13.70 24.91
C SER A 44 0.15 -12.19 24.97
N ASP A 45 1.41 -11.76 25.03
CA ASP A 45 1.76 -10.35 24.92
C ASP A 45 1.16 -9.84 23.59
N VAL A 46 0.17 -8.93 23.64
CA VAL A 46 -0.42 -8.30 22.45
C VAL A 46 0.69 -7.53 21.74
N ILE A 47 0.91 -7.82 20.48
CA ILE A 47 1.93 -7.14 19.66
C ILE A 47 1.36 -5.79 19.20
N THR A 48 2.05 -4.71 19.53
CA THR A 48 1.66 -3.35 19.14
C THR A 48 2.36 -2.96 17.84
N VAL A 49 1.57 -2.52 16.85
CA VAL A 49 2.04 -2.15 15.51
C VAL A 49 1.66 -0.72 15.20
N GLY A 50 2.64 0.15 14.97
CA GLY A 50 2.40 1.51 14.45
C GLY A 50 2.37 1.48 12.93
N PHE A 51 1.35 2.04 12.30
CA PHE A 51 1.28 2.16 10.84
C PHE A 51 1.10 3.61 10.41
N ALA A 52 2.12 4.17 9.74
CA ALA A 52 2.12 5.49 9.13
C ALA A 52 1.76 5.38 7.64
N GLN A 53 0.44 5.49 7.34
CA GLN A 53 -0.09 5.42 5.98
C GLN A 53 0.05 6.77 5.25
N VAL A 54 0.22 6.76 3.93
CA VAL A 54 0.29 7.95 3.08
C VAL A 54 -0.93 8.85 3.30
N GLY A 55 -2.13 8.29 3.10
CA GLY A 55 -3.39 9.02 3.15
C GLY A 55 -4.56 8.11 2.78
N HIS A 56 -5.59 8.70 2.21
CA HIS A 56 -6.78 8.01 1.68
C HIS A 56 -7.16 8.57 0.29
N GLU A 57 -6.16 8.96 -0.48
CA GLU A 57 -6.29 9.64 -1.75
C GLU A 57 -6.86 8.77 -2.88
N SER A 58 -6.87 7.44 -2.71
CA SER A 58 -7.30 6.48 -3.73
C SER A 58 -8.04 5.27 -3.15
N ASP A 59 -8.74 4.54 -4.02
CA ASP A 59 -9.39 3.28 -3.66
C ASP A 59 -8.35 2.21 -3.27
N TRP A 60 -7.19 2.21 -3.92
CA TRP A 60 -6.06 1.36 -3.57
C TRP A 60 -5.63 1.58 -2.11
N ARG A 61 -5.51 2.85 -1.71
CA ARG A 61 -5.09 3.23 -0.36
C ARG A 61 -6.10 2.80 0.69
N THR A 62 -7.40 2.91 0.35
CA THR A 62 -8.49 2.41 1.18
C THR A 62 -8.41 0.88 1.37
N ALA A 63 -8.13 0.13 0.30
CA ALA A 63 -7.97 -1.31 0.36
C ALA A 63 -6.74 -1.73 1.19
N SER A 64 -5.60 -1.05 1.03
CA SER A 64 -4.38 -1.27 1.82
C SER A 64 -4.61 -1.02 3.32
N THR A 65 -5.24 0.10 3.66
CA THR A 65 -5.60 0.43 5.05
C THR A 65 -6.52 -0.62 5.65
N LYS A 66 -7.55 -1.05 4.89
CA LYS A 66 -8.46 -2.08 5.36
C LYS A 66 -7.75 -3.41 5.59
N SER A 67 -6.87 -3.81 4.68
CA SER A 67 -6.05 -5.02 4.84
C SER A 67 -5.24 -4.98 6.13
N ALA A 68 -4.59 -3.84 6.43
CA ALA A 68 -3.84 -3.69 7.67
C ALA A 68 -4.72 -3.77 8.92
N GLN A 69 -5.90 -3.13 8.90
CA GLN A 69 -6.85 -3.17 10.02
C GLN A 69 -7.42 -4.57 10.27
N ASP A 70 -7.69 -5.32 9.20
CA ASP A 70 -8.21 -6.69 9.31
C ASP A 70 -7.12 -7.65 9.87
N VAL A 71 -5.87 -7.51 9.42
CA VAL A 71 -4.75 -8.36 9.83
C VAL A 71 -4.27 -8.01 11.24
N PHE A 72 -4.03 -6.73 11.53
CA PHE A 72 -3.48 -6.29 12.82
C PHE A 72 -4.60 -5.94 13.81
N SER A 73 -5.55 -6.85 13.95
CA SER A 73 -6.70 -6.73 14.86
C SER A 73 -6.47 -7.45 16.19
N ALA A 74 -7.23 -7.07 17.22
CA ALA A 74 -7.18 -7.72 18.52
C ALA A 74 -7.53 -9.22 18.47
N GLU A 75 -8.39 -9.63 17.50
CA GLU A 75 -8.75 -11.04 17.30
C GLU A 75 -7.53 -11.87 16.83
N ASN A 76 -6.57 -11.23 16.17
CA ASN A 76 -5.33 -11.85 15.70
C ASN A 76 -4.14 -11.62 16.65
N GLY A 77 -4.37 -11.04 17.84
CA GLY A 77 -3.33 -10.82 18.85
C GLY A 77 -2.53 -9.52 18.65
N TYR A 78 -3.06 -8.55 17.88
CA TYR A 78 -2.39 -7.28 17.62
C TYR A 78 -3.17 -6.08 18.15
N GLU A 79 -2.44 -4.98 18.40
CA GLU A 79 -2.99 -3.64 18.60
C GLU A 79 -2.39 -2.71 17.54
N LEU A 80 -3.25 -2.18 16.65
CA LEU A 80 -2.83 -1.29 15.55
C LEU A 80 -2.97 0.17 15.95
N ALA A 81 -1.85 0.89 16.06
CA ALA A 81 -1.80 2.35 16.12
C ALA A 81 -1.68 2.90 14.69
N PHE A 82 -2.82 3.29 14.10
CA PHE A 82 -2.90 3.76 12.72
C PHE A 82 -2.90 5.29 12.65
N VAL A 83 -2.11 5.83 11.71
CA VAL A 83 -2.10 7.27 11.38
C VAL A 83 -2.24 7.45 9.88
N ASP A 84 -3.32 8.13 9.46
CA ASP A 84 -3.46 8.71 8.14
C ASP A 84 -2.68 10.02 8.07
N CYS A 85 -1.69 10.09 7.19
CA CYS A 85 -0.77 11.24 7.11
C CYS A 85 -1.23 12.34 6.13
N ASP A 86 -2.42 12.21 5.51
CA ASP A 86 -3.00 13.22 4.61
C ASP A 86 -2.03 13.68 3.48
N ASN A 87 -1.20 12.77 2.98
CA ASN A 87 -0.15 13.05 2.00
C ASN A 87 0.84 14.15 2.43
N ASP A 88 1.05 14.32 3.75
CA ASP A 88 2.00 15.25 4.35
C ASP A 88 3.21 14.50 4.92
N SER A 89 4.37 14.64 4.26
CA SER A 89 5.61 13.98 4.66
C SER A 89 6.09 14.39 6.07
N ALA A 90 5.83 15.62 6.50
CA ALA A 90 6.22 16.06 7.84
C ALA A 90 5.35 15.38 8.90
N LYS A 91 4.03 15.25 8.65
CA LYS A 91 3.10 14.51 9.49
C LYS A 91 3.48 13.02 9.57
N GLN A 92 3.94 12.44 8.44
CA GLN A 92 4.36 11.04 8.42
C GLN A 92 5.62 10.80 9.26
N LEU A 93 6.62 11.66 9.17
CA LEU A 93 7.81 11.59 10.03
C LEU A 93 7.48 11.81 11.51
N GLU A 94 6.52 12.69 11.81
CA GLU A 94 6.02 12.92 13.19
C GLU A 94 5.27 11.67 13.71
N ALA A 95 4.46 11.02 12.89
CA ALA A 95 3.75 9.80 13.25
C ALA A 95 4.74 8.68 13.66
N VAL A 96 5.82 8.47 12.89
CA VAL A 96 6.86 7.49 13.23
C VAL A 96 7.52 7.83 14.57
N ARG A 97 7.87 9.11 14.82
CA ARG A 97 8.43 9.53 16.12
C ARG A 97 7.46 9.32 17.28
N ASN A 98 6.16 9.52 17.05
CA ASN A 98 5.13 9.25 18.05
C ASN A 98 5.03 7.75 18.36
N PHE A 99 5.17 6.87 17.38
CA PHE A 99 5.23 5.42 17.60
C PHE A 99 6.46 5.02 18.41
N ILE A 100 7.64 5.62 18.13
CA ILE A 100 8.85 5.42 18.95
C ILE A 100 8.58 5.82 20.42
N GLN A 101 7.93 6.99 20.67
CA GLN A 101 7.62 7.46 22.01
C GLN A 101 6.60 6.57 22.74
N GLN A 102 5.66 5.96 22.00
CA GLN A 102 4.68 5.01 22.53
C GLN A 102 5.33 3.66 22.85
N GLY A 103 6.50 3.36 22.25
CA GLY A 103 7.21 2.11 22.44
C GLY A 103 6.49 0.93 21.79
N VAL A 104 5.92 1.15 20.59
CA VAL A 104 5.33 0.06 19.81
C VAL A 104 6.36 -1.02 19.48
N ASP A 105 5.93 -2.27 19.28
CA ASP A 105 6.83 -3.37 18.99
C ASP A 105 7.36 -3.35 17.56
N TYR A 106 6.54 -2.89 16.59
CA TYR A 106 6.86 -2.80 15.17
C TYR A 106 6.32 -1.52 14.56
N ILE A 107 6.99 -1.00 13.53
CA ILE A 107 6.50 0.14 12.74
C ILE A 107 6.39 -0.28 11.28
N ILE A 108 5.23 -0.02 10.67
CA ILE A 108 4.98 -0.13 9.23
C ILE A 108 5.00 1.28 8.66
N ILE A 109 5.73 1.47 7.56
CA ILE A 109 5.79 2.72 6.82
C ILE A 109 5.41 2.45 5.36
N ASP A 110 4.45 3.23 4.87
CA ASP A 110 4.18 3.37 3.44
C ASP A 110 4.63 4.78 3.03
N PRO A 111 5.82 4.95 2.42
CA PRO A 111 6.44 6.27 2.30
C PRO A 111 5.70 7.18 1.32
N ILE A 112 5.43 8.43 1.70
CA ILE A 112 4.88 9.44 0.78
C ILE A 112 5.87 9.73 -0.34
N VAL A 113 7.15 9.90 0.01
CA VAL A 113 8.27 10.11 -0.92
C VAL A 113 9.41 9.15 -0.58
N SER A 114 10.23 8.82 -1.57
CA SER A 114 11.31 7.82 -1.41
C SER A 114 12.53 8.30 -0.65
N THR A 115 12.63 9.58 -0.29
CA THR A 115 13.81 10.15 0.37
C THR A 115 13.45 10.98 1.60
N GLY A 116 14.43 11.24 2.48
CA GLY A 116 14.26 11.98 3.73
C GLY A 116 14.07 11.11 4.96
N TRP A 117 14.31 9.80 4.85
CA TRP A 117 14.00 8.81 5.88
C TRP A 117 15.14 8.43 6.79
N ASP A 118 16.42 8.61 6.39
CA ASP A 118 17.57 8.09 7.12
C ASP A 118 17.61 8.51 8.59
N ALA A 119 17.24 9.75 8.91
CA ALA A 119 17.26 10.26 10.28
C ALA A 119 16.24 9.55 11.18
N VAL A 120 14.98 9.43 10.75
CA VAL A 120 13.93 8.80 11.56
C VAL A 120 14.11 7.29 11.64
N LEU A 121 14.62 6.63 10.57
CA LEU A 121 14.96 5.22 10.61
C LEU A 121 16.12 4.94 11.58
N THR A 122 17.09 5.86 11.69
CA THR A 122 18.14 5.79 12.75
C THR A 122 17.50 5.91 14.14
N GLU A 123 16.52 6.80 14.33
CA GLU A 123 15.80 6.92 15.60
C GLU A 123 15.05 5.61 15.96
N CYS A 124 14.47 4.92 14.96
CA CYS A 124 13.84 3.59 15.16
C CYS A 124 14.88 2.53 15.56
N GLU A 125 16.02 2.48 14.85
CA GLU A 125 17.13 1.57 15.15
C GLU A 125 17.67 1.77 16.55
N ASP A 126 17.91 3.03 16.96
CA ASP A 126 18.36 3.40 18.31
C ASP A 126 17.36 3.01 19.41
N ALA A 127 16.06 3.06 19.09
CA ALA A 127 14.99 2.62 19.97
C ALA A 127 14.83 1.08 19.99
N GLY A 128 15.46 0.36 19.06
CA GLY A 128 15.34 -1.09 18.91
C GLY A 128 13.98 -1.53 18.35
N ILE A 129 13.29 -0.67 17.61
CA ILE A 129 12.00 -0.95 16.99
C ILE A 129 12.20 -1.30 15.51
N PRO A 130 11.91 -2.53 15.10
CA PRO A 130 12.01 -2.93 13.70
C PRO A 130 11.00 -2.19 12.82
N VAL A 131 11.47 -1.75 11.64
CA VAL A 131 10.64 -1.08 10.64
C VAL A 131 10.44 -2.01 9.45
N ILE A 132 9.19 -2.12 8.97
CA ILE A 132 8.81 -2.81 7.74
C ILE A 132 8.23 -1.75 6.80
N VAL A 133 8.78 -1.68 5.60
CA VAL A 133 8.34 -0.73 4.56
C VAL A 133 7.40 -1.47 3.62
N ILE A 134 6.30 -0.84 3.23
CA ILE A 134 5.35 -1.43 2.28
C ILE A 134 5.10 -0.50 1.10
N ASP A 135 4.60 -1.08 -0.01
CA ASP A 135 4.26 -0.37 -1.24
C ASP A 135 5.45 0.41 -1.81
N ARG A 136 5.57 1.68 -1.47
CA ARG A 136 6.62 2.56 -1.99
C ARG A 136 7.97 2.30 -1.34
N THR A 137 9.06 2.58 -2.07
CA THR A 137 10.43 2.33 -1.61
C THR A 137 11.01 3.53 -0.83
N ILE A 138 12.03 3.24 -0.02
CA ILE A 138 12.92 4.25 0.57
C ILE A 138 14.29 4.10 -0.10
N ASP A 139 14.79 5.18 -0.74
CA ASP A 139 15.98 5.14 -1.58
C ASP A 139 17.24 5.65 -0.87
N ASP A 140 17.08 6.42 0.23
CA ASP A 140 18.19 7.06 0.94
C ASP A 140 18.63 6.34 2.22
N SER A 141 18.03 5.20 2.55
CA SER A 141 18.39 4.40 3.73
C SER A 141 17.95 2.94 3.57
N ASP A 142 18.70 2.03 4.16
CA ASP A 142 18.40 0.60 4.24
C ASP A 142 18.15 0.11 5.69
N LYS A 143 17.92 1.05 6.63
CA LYS A 143 17.72 0.78 8.05
C LYS A 143 16.33 0.26 8.40
N TYR A 144 15.66 -0.40 7.46
CA TYR A 144 14.42 -1.16 7.70
C TYR A 144 14.72 -2.66 7.60
N VAL A 145 13.88 -3.48 8.19
CA VAL A 145 14.08 -4.94 8.24
C VAL A 145 13.74 -5.58 6.89
N SER A 146 12.59 -5.23 6.34
CA SER A 146 12.06 -5.77 5.10
C SER A 146 11.22 -4.74 4.38
N TRP A 147 11.10 -4.87 3.06
CA TRP A 147 10.18 -4.17 2.21
C TRP A 147 9.26 -5.17 1.51
N VAL A 148 7.96 -4.83 1.39
CA VAL A 148 6.94 -5.64 0.71
C VAL A 148 6.18 -4.75 -0.27
N GLY A 149 6.24 -5.04 -1.55
CA GLY A 149 5.56 -4.20 -2.55
C GLY A 149 5.67 -4.71 -3.98
N SER A 150 5.43 -3.81 -4.91
CA SER A 150 5.38 -4.04 -6.36
C SER A 150 6.66 -3.58 -7.05
N ASP A 151 7.04 -4.24 -8.15
CA ASP A 151 8.05 -3.69 -9.04
C ASP A 151 7.40 -2.71 -10.03
N PHE A 152 7.31 -1.45 -9.62
CA PHE A 152 6.68 -0.40 -10.41
C PHE A 152 7.30 -0.19 -11.80
N LYS A 153 8.60 -0.50 -11.96
CA LYS A 153 9.24 -0.44 -13.28
C LYS A 153 8.74 -1.59 -14.16
N VAL A 154 8.58 -2.77 -13.61
CA VAL A 154 7.99 -3.92 -14.31
C VAL A 154 6.55 -3.63 -14.72
N GLU A 155 5.74 -2.98 -13.87
CA GLU A 155 4.39 -2.55 -14.25
C GLU A 155 4.41 -1.61 -15.47
N GLY A 156 5.30 -0.60 -15.47
CA GLY A 156 5.47 0.32 -16.60
C GLY A 156 5.95 -0.36 -17.88
N LEU A 157 6.90 -1.32 -17.77
CA LEU A 157 7.37 -2.14 -18.88
C LEU A 157 6.22 -3.01 -19.43
N ALA A 158 5.45 -3.67 -18.55
CA ALA A 158 4.32 -4.50 -18.94
C ALA A 158 3.25 -3.70 -19.69
N CYS A 159 2.94 -2.50 -19.24
CA CYS A 159 2.05 -1.57 -19.93
C CYS A 159 2.55 -1.27 -21.35
N GLY A 160 3.83 -0.93 -21.51
CA GLY A 160 4.42 -0.64 -22.81
C GLY A 160 4.45 -1.85 -23.74
N GLU A 161 4.84 -3.04 -23.25
CA GLU A 161 4.86 -4.28 -24.05
C GLU A 161 3.45 -4.71 -24.47
N TRP A 162 2.46 -4.58 -23.59
CA TRP A 162 1.07 -4.81 -23.94
C TRP A 162 0.59 -3.84 -25.02
N LEU A 163 0.83 -2.55 -24.85
CA LEU A 163 0.41 -1.52 -25.83
C LEU A 163 1.03 -1.79 -27.20
N LYS A 164 2.29 -2.20 -27.25
CA LYS A 164 2.97 -2.60 -28.49
C LYS A 164 2.26 -3.76 -29.17
N ALA A 165 1.97 -4.82 -28.42
CA ALA A 165 1.30 -6.01 -28.97
C ALA A 165 -0.13 -5.68 -29.43
N TYR A 166 -0.86 -4.90 -28.61
CA TYR A 166 -2.22 -4.45 -28.91
C TYR A 166 -2.28 -3.56 -30.15
N ALA A 167 -1.38 -2.57 -30.26
CA ALA A 167 -1.31 -1.69 -31.41
C ALA A 167 -1.01 -2.47 -32.71
N ALA A 168 -0.10 -3.45 -32.64
CA ALA A 168 0.22 -4.32 -33.77
C ALA A 168 -1.00 -5.13 -34.23
N ASP A 169 -1.77 -5.72 -33.30
CA ASP A 169 -2.99 -6.46 -33.60
C ASP A 169 -4.06 -5.57 -34.24
N LYS A 170 -4.22 -4.35 -33.74
CA LYS A 170 -5.19 -3.37 -34.26
C LYS A 170 -4.71 -2.64 -35.52
N GLY A 171 -3.46 -2.86 -35.97
CA GLY A 171 -2.88 -2.16 -37.12
C GLY A 171 -2.62 -0.67 -36.88
N ILE A 172 -2.45 -0.28 -35.62
CA ILE A 172 -2.12 1.11 -35.21
C ILE A 172 -0.60 1.26 -35.38
N THR A 173 -0.18 2.18 -36.22
CA THR A 173 1.24 2.37 -36.59
C THR A 173 1.88 3.59 -35.93
N GLU A 174 1.09 4.48 -35.36
CA GLU A 174 1.56 5.68 -34.67
C GLU A 174 0.91 5.78 -33.29
N ILE A 175 1.74 5.90 -32.27
CA ILE A 175 1.30 6.10 -30.88
C ILE A 175 1.66 7.52 -30.48
N ASN A 176 0.63 8.26 -30.11
CA ASN A 176 0.69 9.61 -29.55
C ASN A 176 0.06 9.56 -28.16
N ALA A 177 0.89 9.38 -27.13
CA ALA A 177 0.46 9.15 -25.76
C ALA A 177 0.41 10.44 -24.93
N LEU A 178 -0.60 10.55 -24.09
CA LEU A 178 -0.67 11.47 -22.96
C LEU A 178 -0.55 10.66 -21.68
N VAL A 179 0.23 11.13 -20.72
CA VAL A 179 0.45 10.46 -19.45
C VAL A 179 -0.07 11.34 -18.32
N ILE A 180 -0.88 10.75 -17.44
CA ILE A 180 -1.28 11.34 -16.17
C ILE A 180 -0.49 10.59 -15.11
N GLU A 181 0.47 11.29 -14.50
CA GLU A 181 1.41 10.72 -13.52
C GLU A 181 0.85 10.84 -12.11
N GLY A 182 1.21 9.91 -11.25
CA GLY A 182 0.93 9.97 -9.84
C GLY A 182 1.68 11.08 -9.10
N SER A 183 1.72 11.00 -7.77
CA SER A 183 2.35 12.02 -6.92
C SER A 183 3.85 12.14 -7.18
N THR A 184 4.31 13.38 -7.29
CA THR A 184 5.72 13.67 -7.55
C THR A 184 6.61 13.15 -6.42
N GLY A 185 7.65 12.37 -6.77
CA GLY A 185 8.61 11.80 -5.83
C GLY A 185 8.17 10.47 -5.21
N ALA A 186 6.99 9.95 -5.56
CA ALA A 186 6.60 8.59 -5.22
C ALA A 186 7.33 7.58 -6.11
N SER A 187 7.82 6.48 -5.52
CA SER A 187 8.54 5.45 -6.28
C SER A 187 7.65 4.77 -7.33
N ALA A 188 6.34 4.64 -7.08
CA ALA A 188 5.37 4.15 -8.05
C ALA A 188 5.31 5.04 -9.31
N THR A 189 5.23 6.37 -9.13
CA THR A 189 5.27 7.34 -10.23
C THR A 189 6.56 7.22 -11.04
N ILE A 190 7.70 7.16 -10.35
CA ILE A 190 9.01 7.07 -10.98
C ILE A 190 9.14 5.78 -11.77
N GLY A 191 8.84 4.63 -11.16
CA GLY A 191 9.00 3.32 -11.78
C GLY A 191 8.08 3.13 -13.00
N ARG A 192 6.77 3.44 -12.87
CA ARG A 192 5.80 3.34 -13.98
C ARG A 192 6.19 4.24 -15.15
N THR A 193 6.66 5.48 -14.85
CA THR A 193 7.14 6.41 -15.88
C THR A 193 8.38 5.87 -16.58
N GLU A 194 9.38 5.41 -15.84
CA GLU A 194 10.62 4.86 -16.41
C GLU A 194 10.35 3.64 -17.28
N GLY A 195 9.57 2.68 -16.79
CA GLY A 195 9.24 1.47 -17.50
C GLY A 195 8.48 1.74 -18.81
N PHE A 196 7.41 2.54 -18.75
CA PHE A 196 6.64 2.91 -19.96
C PHE A 196 7.51 3.69 -20.96
N LYS A 197 8.28 4.66 -20.47
CA LYS A 197 9.16 5.47 -21.32
C LYS A 197 10.25 4.64 -22.01
N GLU A 198 10.80 3.64 -21.36
CA GLU A 198 11.80 2.74 -21.96
C GLU A 198 11.24 2.06 -23.23
N ILE A 199 9.99 1.59 -23.15
CA ILE A 199 9.31 0.99 -24.30
C ILE A 199 8.98 2.04 -25.37
N ALA A 200 8.43 3.19 -24.96
CA ALA A 200 8.08 4.27 -25.85
C ALA A 200 9.30 4.76 -26.66
N ASP A 201 10.43 4.95 -25.99
CA ASP A 201 11.69 5.34 -26.66
C ASP A 201 12.19 4.26 -27.65
N ARG A 202 12.11 2.98 -27.24
CA ARG A 202 12.52 1.85 -28.09
C ARG A 202 11.67 1.72 -29.36
N GLU A 203 10.36 1.92 -29.23
CA GLU A 203 9.39 1.77 -30.33
C GLU A 203 9.20 3.10 -31.12
N GLY A 204 9.80 4.22 -30.66
CA GLY A 204 9.70 5.52 -31.32
C GLY A 204 8.34 6.19 -31.17
N TRP A 205 7.65 5.96 -30.05
CA TRP A 205 6.35 6.58 -29.76
C TRP A 205 6.51 8.03 -29.31
N ASN A 206 5.46 8.82 -29.53
CA ASN A 206 5.41 10.20 -29.09
C ASN A 206 4.71 10.28 -27.73
N ILE A 207 5.42 10.68 -26.68
CA ILE A 207 4.78 11.15 -25.44
C ILE A 207 4.58 12.65 -25.57
N LEU A 208 3.33 13.06 -25.86
CA LEU A 208 2.99 14.46 -26.14
C LEU A 208 3.06 15.33 -24.89
N ALA A 209 2.63 14.80 -23.76
CA ALA A 209 2.70 15.45 -22.46
C ALA A 209 2.65 14.42 -21.33
N SER A 210 3.21 14.81 -20.19
CA SER A 210 3.16 14.08 -18.93
C SER A 210 2.98 15.08 -17.79
N GLN A 211 1.93 14.92 -16.96
CA GLN A 211 1.61 15.81 -15.83
C GLN A 211 1.06 15.01 -14.66
N THR A 212 1.33 15.45 -13.45
CA THR A 212 0.85 14.80 -12.24
C THR A 212 -0.64 15.05 -11.99
N GLY A 213 -1.40 14.00 -11.71
CA GLY A 213 -2.76 14.00 -11.18
C GLY A 213 -2.80 13.62 -9.70
N ASP A 214 -1.61 13.42 -9.08
CA ASP A 214 -1.44 13.14 -7.65
C ASP A 214 -2.18 11.88 -7.16
N PHE A 215 -2.39 10.88 -8.05
CA PHE A 215 -3.16 9.67 -7.81
C PHE A 215 -4.63 9.92 -7.44
N THR A 216 -5.18 11.10 -7.70
CA THR A 216 -6.55 11.47 -7.37
C THR A 216 -7.46 11.54 -8.59
N GLU A 217 -8.75 11.26 -8.41
CA GLU A 217 -9.75 11.42 -9.46
C GLU A 217 -9.86 12.89 -9.93
N ALA A 218 -9.86 13.83 -8.98
CA ALA A 218 -9.93 15.25 -9.29
C ALA A 218 -8.70 15.74 -10.08
N GLY A 219 -7.50 15.30 -9.71
CA GLY A 219 -6.25 15.62 -10.41
C GLY A 219 -6.23 15.01 -11.81
N GLY A 220 -6.64 13.75 -11.95
CA GLY A 220 -6.79 13.09 -13.25
C GLY A 220 -7.75 13.82 -14.17
N GLN A 221 -8.89 14.29 -13.65
CA GLN A 221 -9.86 15.08 -14.41
C GLN A 221 -9.27 16.42 -14.84
N GLU A 222 -8.65 17.19 -13.94
CA GLU A 222 -8.07 18.50 -14.26
C GLU A 222 -7.00 18.40 -15.35
N VAL A 223 -6.08 17.42 -15.22
CA VAL A 223 -5.03 17.19 -16.22
C VAL A 223 -5.63 16.81 -17.57
N MET A 224 -6.59 15.88 -17.59
CA MET A 224 -7.20 15.44 -18.84
C MET A 224 -8.06 16.52 -19.50
N GLU A 225 -8.75 17.37 -18.74
CA GLU A 225 -9.45 18.55 -19.29
C GLU A 225 -8.47 19.48 -20.02
N SER A 226 -7.30 19.73 -19.42
CA SER A 226 -6.22 20.51 -20.05
C SER A 226 -5.70 19.83 -21.31
N TYR A 227 -5.55 18.51 -21.30
CA TYR A 227 -5.10 17.73 -22.45
C TYR A 227 -6.12 17.73 -23.59
N CYS A 228 -7.41 17.55 -23.30
CA CYS A 228 -8.47 17.64 -24.30
C CYS A 228 -8.51 18.99 -25.01
N GLN A 229 -8.15 20.08 -24.31
CA GLN A 229 -8.06 21.41 -24.91
C GLN A 229 -6.79 21.61 -25.75
N SER A 230 -5.63 21.17 -25.22
CA SER A 230 -4.32 21.48 -25.80
C SER A 230 -3.94 20.53 -26.94
N TYR A 231 -4.40 19.27 -26.89
CA TYR A 231 -4.02 18.19 -27.81
C TYR A 231 -5.23 17.61 -28.56
N ALA A 232 -6.31 18.35 -28.73
CA ALA A 232 -7.51 17.90 -29.43
C ALA A 232 -7.20 17.22 -30.78
N GLY A 233 -7.59 15.93 -30.92
CA GLY A 233 -7.38 15.15 -32.14
C GLY A 233 -5.93 14.77 -32.44
N GLN A 234 -5.00 14.96 -31.50
CA GLN A 234 -3.58 14.66 -31.69
C GLN A 234 -3.12 13.41 -30.94
N PHE A 235 -3.86 12.92 -29.96
CA PHE A 235 -3.52 11.75 -29.15
C PHE A 235 -4.46 10.56 -29.46
N ASN A 236 -3.96 9.37 -29.27
CA ASN A 236 -4.71 8.12 -29.40
C ASN A 236 -4.46 7.14 -28.26
N VAL A 237 -3.66 7.53 -27.25
CA VAL A 237 -3.40 6.77 -26.04
C VAL A 237 -3.40 7.69 -24.83
N VAL A 238 -4.04 7.26 -23.75
CA VAL A 238 -3.98 7.88 -22.43
C VAL A 238 -3.54 6.83 -21.42
N ILE A 239 -2.46 7.11 -20.73
CA ILE A 239 -1.93 6.29 -19.63
C ILE A 239 -2.20 7.04 -18.32
N CYS A 240 -3.02 6.47 -17.46
CA CYS A 240 -3.26 6.97 -16.11
C CYS A 240 -2.52 6.08 -15.12
N GLN A 241 -1.67 6.67 -14.28
CA GLN A 241 -0.82 5.86 -13.38
C GLN A 241 -1.57 5.27 -12.19
N ASN A 242 -2.87 5.53 -12.06
CA ASN A 242 -3.76 4.74 -11.21
C ASN A 242 -5.22 4.78 -11.71
N ASP A 243 -6.05 3.99 -11.06
CA ASP A 243 -7.47 3.83 -11.36
C ASP A 243 -8.29 5.12 -11.13
N ASN A 244 -8.03 5.84 -10.05
CA ASN A 244 -8.76 7.08 -9.73
C ASN A 244 -8.46 8.18 -10.77
N GLU A 245 -7.21 8.30 -11.23
CA GLU A 245 -6.87 9.20 -12.35
C GLU A 245 -7.59 8.80 -13.63
N ALA A 246 -7.72 7.48 -13.90
CA ALA A 246 -8.46 7.00 -15.07
C ALA A 246 -9.96 7.39 -15.00
N ALA A 247 -10.59 7.32 -13.81
CA ALA A 247 -11.97 7.77 -13.60
C ALA A 247 -12.12 9.25 -13.91
N GLY A 248 -11.19 10.08 -13.42
CA GLY A 248 -11.14 11.52 -13.73
C GLY A 248 -10.94 11.78 -15.21
N ALA A 249 -10.00 11.07 -15.84
CA ALA A 249 -9.73 11.18 -17.28
C ALA A 249 -10.95 10.79 -18.12
N MET A 250 -11.67 9.73 -17.78
CA MET A 250 -12.92 9.34 -18.45
C MET A 250 -13.95 10.45 -18.37
N THR A 251 -14.15 11.06 -17.19
CA THR A 251 -15.06 12.18 -16.98
C THR A 251 -14.70 13.37 -17.88
N ALA A 252 -13.44 13.73 -17.98
CA ALA A 252 -12.96 14.83 -18.82
C ALA A 252 -13.13 14.53 -20.33
N MET A 253 -12.83 13.29 -20.76
CA MET A 253 -13.00 12.85 -22.15
C MET A 253 -14.48 12.82 -22.55
N ASP A 254 -15.37 12.33 -21.68
CA ASP A 254 -16.83 12.35 -21.90
C ASP A 254 -17.35 13.78 -22.10
N ASN A 255 -16.92 14.72 -21.25
CA ASN A 255 -17.28 16.14 -21.35
C ASN A 255 -16.76 16.79 -22.65
N ALA A 256 -15.61 16.33 -23.15
CA ALA A 256 -15.00 16.81 -24.40
C ALA A 256 -15.53 16.09 -25.64
N GLY A 257 -16.35 15.04 -25.50
CA GLY A 257 -16.85 14.22 -26.60
C GLY A 257 -15.78 13.35 -27.26
N VAL A 258 -14.72 12.99 -26.50
CA VAL A 258 -13.65 12.06 -26.93
C VAL A 258 -14.08 10.64 -26.60
N THR A 259 -14.04 9.74 -27.59
CA THR A 259 -14.35 8.32 -27.38
C THR A 259 -13.09 7.56 -26.95
N TYR A 260 -13.22 6.66 -25.98
CA TYR A 260 -12.11 5.89 -25.42
C TYR A 260 -12.52 4.43 -25.18
N GLY A 261 -11.55 3.60 -24.84
CA GLY A 261 -11.76 2.18 -24.57
C GLY A 261 -11.82 1.36 -25.86
N VAL A 262 -12.39 0.17 -25.76
CA VAL A 262 -12.52 -0.78 -26.87
C VAL A 262 -13.44 -0.22 -27.94
N GLY A 263 -12.88 0.00 -29.14
CA GLY A 263 -13.61 0.59 -30.28
C GLY A 263 -13.73 2.11 -30.23
N GLY A 264 -13.18 2.78 -29.23
CA GLY A 264 -13.04 4.24 -29.17
C GLY A 264 -11.82 4.74 -29.96
N ASP A 265 -11.70 6.06 -30.05
CA ASP A 265 -10.57 6.73 -30.73
C ASP A 265 -9.30 6.71 -29.85
N VAL A 266 -9.44 6.51 -28.54
CA VAL A 266 -8.35 6.57 -27.56
C VAL A 266 -8.25 5.27 -26.80
N ILE A 267 -7.06 4.66 -26.79
CA ILE A 267 -6.72 3.55 -25.91
C ILE A 267 -6.50 4.12 -24.51
N LEU A 268 -7.28 3.65 -23.53
CA LEU A 268 -7.16 4.04 -22.13
C LEU A 268 -6.53 2.89 -21.32
N VAL A 269 -5.45 3.21 -20.61
CA VAL A 269 -4.74 2.28 -19.73
C VAL A 269 -4.69 2.83 -18.32
N SER A 270 -4.82 1.95 -17.34
CA SER A 270 -4.79 2.24 -15.91
C SER A 270 -3.86 1.29 -15.15
N PHE A 271 -3.59 1.61 -13.89
CA PHE A 271 -2.87 0.77 -12.94
C PHE A 271 -3.70 0.60 -11.66
N ASP A 272 -3.29 -0.30 -10.77
CA ASP A 272 -3.86 -0.71 -9.49
C ASP A 272 -4.82 -1.91 -9.60
N ALA A 273 -5.68 -1.93 -10.59
CA ALA A 273 -6.68 -2.97 -10.81
C ALA A 273 -7.63 -3.20 -9.61
N ASN A 274 -8.12 -2.12 -8.99
CA ASN A 274 -9.21 -2.22 -8.02
C ASN A 274 -10.48 -2.76 -8.69
N LYS A 275 -11.29 -3.52 -7.96
CA LYS A 275 -12.44 -4.25 -8.50
C LYS A 275 -13.42 -3.41 -9.35
N PRO A 276 -13.79 -2.16 -8.99
CA PRO A 276 -14.64 -1.32 -9.83
C PRO A 276 -14.03 -1.03 -11.20
N TYR A 277 -12.70 -0.89 -11.28
CA TYR A 277 -12.01 -0.57 -12.52
C TYR A 277 -11.72 -1.83 -13.35
N VAL A 278 -11.47 -2.97 -12.71
CA VAL A 278 -11.48 -4.28 -13.41
C VAL A 278 -12.86 -4.55 -14.04
N GLN A 279 -13.96 -4.12 -13.40
CA GLN A 279 -15.26 -4.14 -14.03
C GLN A 279 -15.32 -3.22 -15.26
N MET A 280 -14.73 -2.04 -15.21
CA MET A 280 -14.64 -1.13 -16.37
C MET A 280 -13.77 -1.70 -17.50
N VAL A 281 -12.74 -2.51 -17.17
CA VAL A 281 -12.00 -3.31 -18.18
C VAL A 281 -12.93 -4.33 -18.83
N MET A 282 -13.70 -5.09 -18.04
CA MET A 282 -14.67 -6.06 -18.57
C MET A 282 -15.74 -5.39 -19.47
N GLU A 283 -16.15 -4.17 -19.14
CA GLU A 283 -17.08 -3.37 -19.92
C GLU A 283 -16.44 -2.74 -21.17
N GLY A 284 -15.12 -2.85 -21.33
CA GLY A 284 -14.37 -2.27 -22.45
C GLY A 284 -14.14 -0.76 -22.35
N LYS A 285 -14.40 -0.13 -21.21
CA LYS A 285 -14.11 1.30 -20.99
C LYS A 285 -12.63 1.58 -20.79
N ILE A 286 -11.93 0.66 -20.13
CA ILE A 286 -10.47 0.64 -19.98
C ILE A 286 -9.95 -0.52 -20.80
N ASN A 287 -8.93 -0.30 -21.64
CA ASN A 287 -8.41 -1.34 -22.52
C ASN A 287 -7.53 -2.35 -21.78
N ALA A 288 -6.71 -1.89 -20.84
CA ALA A 288 -5.90 -2.72 -19.96
C ALA A 288 -5.65 -2.04 -18.62
N ASN A 289 -5.46 -2.85 -17.59
CA ASN A 289 -5.17 -2.40 -16.24
C ASN A 289 -4.07 -3.29 -15.63
N PHE A 290 -3.02 -2.68 -15.13
CA PHE A 290 -1.85 -3.35 -14.57
C PHE A 290 -1.94 -3.31 -13.04
N GLU A 291 -2.06 -4.50 -12.43
CA GLU A 291 -2.27 -4.60 -10.99
C GLU A 291 -1.07 -4.05 -10.23
N CYS A 292 -1.36 -3.27 -9.18
CA CYS A 292 -0.52 -3.02 -8.02
C CYS A 292 -1.30 -3.58 -6.81
N ASN A 293 -0.77 -4.61 -6.16
CA ASN A 293 -1.53 -5.34 -5.14
C ASN A 293 -1.46 -4.65 -3.77
N PRO A 294 -2.58 -4.15 -3.20
CA PRO A 294 -2.59 -3.44 -1.92
C PRO A 294 -2.50 -4.34 -0.69
N MET A 295 -2.52 -5.68 -0.88
CA MET A 295 -2.65 -6.65 0.21
C MET A 295 -1.30 -7.05 0.81
N ALA A 296 -0.45 -6.09 1.19
CA ALA A 296 0.85 -6.35 1.82
C ALA A 296 0.73 -6.82 3.28
N ALA A 297 -0.33 -6.47 4.00
CA ALA A 297 -0.44 -6.70 5.43
C ALA A 297 -0.32 -8.18 5.87
N PRO A 298 -0.87 -9.19 5.16
CA PRO A 298 -0.64 -10.59 5.50
C PRO A 298 0.84 -10.98 5.49
N THR A 299 1.59 -10.56 4.47
CA THR A 299 3.04 -10.80 4.38
C THR A 299 3.80 -10.08 5.48
N VAL A 300 3.39 -8.86 5.85
CA VAL A 300 3.97 -8.14 6.99
C VAL A 300 3.74 -8.90 8.30
N ALA A 301 2.57 -9.51 8.50
CA ALA A 301 2.31 -10.34 9.67
C ALA A 301 3.22 -11.59 9.71
N GLU A 302 3.48 -12.21 8.56
CA GLU A 302 4.44 -13.32 8.45
C GLU A 302 5.87 -12.86 8.79
N ILE A 303 6.29 -11.68 8.34
CA ILE A 303 7.58 -11.06 8.69
C ILE A 303 7.68 -10.87 10.22
N ILE A 304 6.64 -10.32 10.85
CA ILE A 304 6.60 -10.13 12.31
C ILE A 304 6.74 -11.46 13.02
N GLN A 305 6.03 -12.51 12.58
CA GLN A 305 6.15 -13.86 13.16
C GLN A 305 7.55 -14.43 13.02
N GLN A 306 8.23 -14.24 11.89
CA GLN A 306 9.63 -14.65 11.70
C GLN A 306 10.54 -13.90 12.67
N LEU A 307 10.36 -12.59 12.85
CA LEU A 307 11.15 -11.79 13.80
C LEU A 307 10.92 -12.24 15.26
N GLU A 308 9.70 -12.56 15.66
CA GLU A 308 9.36 -13.10 16.98
C GLU A 308 10.00 -14.48 17.20
N ALA A 309 10.13 -15.29 16.15
CA ALA A 309 10.83 -16.58 16.18
C ALA A 309 12.37 -16.43 16.20
N GLY A 310 12.89 -15.20 16.05
CA GLY A 310 14.33 -14.90 15.98
C GLY A 310 14.94 -15.24 14.61
N GLU A 311 14.11 -15.34 13.58
CA GLU A 311 14.53 -15.55 12.20
C GLU A 311 14.84 -14.21 11.52
N THR A 312 15.51 -14.26 10.39
CA THR A 312 15.80 -13.08 9.56
C THR A 312 14.94 -13.15 8.30
N PRO A 313 13.96 -12.24 8.12
CA PRO A 313 13.15 -12.21 6.91
C PRO A 313 13.97 -11.76 5.69
N GLU A 314 13.44 -12.03 4.50
CA GLU A 314 13.98 -11.50 3.27
C GLU A 314 13.90 -9.98 3.24
N LYS A 315 14.90 -9.32 2.64
CA LYS A 315 15.00 -7.86 2.60
C LYS A 315 13.94 -7.24 1.69
N GLU A 316 13.64 -7.88 0.57
CA GLU A 316 12.70 -7.42 -0.45
C GLU A 316 11.76 -8.57 -0.81
N ILE A 317 10.47 -8.34 -0.69
CA ILE A 317 9.42 -9.32 -1.01
C ILE A 317 8.48 -8.68 -2.01
N TYR A 318 8.48 -9.20 -3.24
CA TYR A 318 7.57 -8.74 -4.29
C TYR A 318 6.23 -9.45 -4.17
N VAL A 319 5.14 -8.68 -4.21
CA VAL A 319 3.79 -9.23 -4.24
C VAL A 319 3.48 -9.81 -5.63
N THR A 320 2.61 -10.82 -5.66
CA THR A 320 2.15 -11.38 -6.93
C THR A 320 1.10 -10.48 -7.56
N GLU A 321 1.24 -10.19 -8.85
CA GLU A 321 0.39 -9.30 -9.61
C GLU A 321 -0.09 -9.93 -10.91
N SER A 322 -1.15 -9.37 -11.47
CA SER A 322 -1.78 -9.81 -12.71
C SER A 322 -2.00 -8.63 -13.65
N TRP A 323 -1.92 -8.90 -14.95
CA TRP A 323 -2.17 -7.90 -15.99
C TRP A 323 -3.51 -8.17 -16.65
N PHE A 324 -4.44 -7.22 -16.57
CA PHE A 324 -5.81 -7.37 -17.03
C PHE A 324 -6.04 -6.66 -18.37
N ALA A 325 -6.79 -7.31 -19.28
CA ALA A 325 -7.16 -6.73 -20.57
C ALA A 325 -8.65 -6.95 -20.88
N ALA A 326 -9.24 -6.00 -21.58
CA ALA A 326 -10.64 -6.04 -22.00
C ALA A 326 -10.87 -7.04 -23.15
N GLU A 327 -9.84 -7.31 -23.96
CA GLU A 327 -9.91 -8.21 -25.10
C GLU A 327 -8.86 -9.33 -24.96
N ASP A 328 -9.09 -10.48 -25.58
CA ASP A 328 -8.23 -11.67 -25.53
C ASP A 328 -7.19 -11.74 -26.69
N ASN A 329 -7.05 -10.66 -27.44
CA ASN A 329 -6.18 -10.58 -28.60
C ASN A 329 -4.69 -10.52 -28.26
N VAL A 330 -4.33 -10.15 -27.04
CA VAL A 330 -2.97 -10.22 -26.49
C VAL A 330 -2.97 -11.20 -25.32
N ALA A 331 -2.61 -12.43 -25.55
CA ALA A 331 -2.63 -13.48 -24.52
C ALA A 331 -1.42 -13.43 -23.58
N THR A 332 -0.28 -13.01 -24.08
CA THR A 332 0.98 -12.91 -23.32
C THR A 332 1.79 -11.70 -23.77
N ILE A 333 2.62 -11.20 -22.85
CA ILE A 333 3.63 -10.17 -23.11
C ILE A 333 4.99 -10.66 -22.64
N THR A 334 6.07 -10.07 -23.13
CA THR A 334 7.44 -10.42 -22.69
C THR A 334 8.03 -9.23 -21.95
N VAL A 335 8.26 -9.36 -20.65
CA VAL A 335 8.86 -8.33 -19.80
C VAL A 335 10.21 -8.86 -19.28
N ASN A 336 11.28 -8.11 -19.48
CA ASN A 336 12.64 -8.51 -19.07
C ASN A 336 13.07 -9.89 -19.57
N GLY A 337 12.53 -10.34 -20.71
CA GLY A 337 12.83 -11.65 -21.31
C GLY A 337 11.98 -12.80 -20.76
N GLU A 338 11.07 -12.54 -19.84
CA GLU A 338 10.13 -13.51 -19.28
C GLU A 338 8.74 -13.34 -19.90
N GLU A 339 8.12 -14.45 -20.29
CA GLU A 339 6.74 -14.45 -20.79
C GLU A 339 5.76 -14.36 -19.62
N GLN A 340 4.87 -13.38 -19.66
CA GLN A 340 3.85 -13.12 -18.64
C GLN A 340 2.45 -13.15 -19.27
N PRO A 341 1.46 -13.80 -18.63
CA PRO A 341 0.11 -13.87 -19.15
C PRO A 341 -0.64 -12.55 -19.01
N MET A 342 -1.46 -12.22 -20.01
CA MET A 342 -2.52 -11.23 -19.90
C MET A 342 -3.83 -11.95 -19.55
N VAL A 343 -4.53 -11.43 -18.58
CA VAL A 343 -5.81 -11.98 -18.10
C VAL A 343 -6.95 -11.24 -18.79
N HIS A 344 -7.65 -11.92 -19.70
CA HIS A 344 -8.89 -11.38 -20.23
C HIS A 344 -9.96 -11.35 -19.12
N VAL A 345 -10.56 -10.17 -18.87
CA VAL A 345 -11.48 -9.99 -17.76
C VAL A 345 -12.84 -10.58 -18.09
N THR A 346 -13.22 -11.59 -17.33
CA THR A 346 -14.55 -12.21 -17.32
C THR A 346 -15.25 -11.96 -16.00
N GLN A 347 -16.55 -12.28 -15.91
CA GLN A 347 -17.28 -12.20 -14.64
C GLN A 347 -16.63 -13.05 -13.53
N GLU A 348 -16.08 -14.23 -13.87
CA GLU A 348 -15.38 -15.09 -12.92
C GLU A 348 -14.12 -14.42 -12.36
N VAL A 349 -13.32 -13.78 -13.23
CA VAL A 349 -12.15 -13.00 -12.81
C VAL A 349 -12.55 -11.85 -11.90
N LEU A 350 -13.60 -11.10 -12.28
CA LEU A 350 -14.11 -9.99 -11.47
C LEU A 350 -14.62 -10.44 -10.10
N ASP A 351 -15.37 -11.56 -10.05
CA ASP A 351 -15.91 -12.09 -8.79
C ASP A 351 -14.80 -12.53 -7.82
N ALA A 352 -13.68 -13.02 -8.36
CA ALA A 352 -12.51 -13.45 -7.60
C ALA A 352 -11.67 -12.28 -7.03
N ARG A 353 -11.87 -11.04 -7.51
CA ARG A 353 -11.08 -9.87 -7.01
C ARG A 353 -11.43 -9.57 -5.55
N PRO A 354 -10.44 -9.50 -4.63
CA PRO A 354 -10.67 -9.24 -3.21
C PRO A 354 -10.88 -7.74 -2.88
N TYR A 355 -10.48 -6.82 -3.76
CA TYR A 355 -10.50 -5.37 -3.57
C TYR A 355 -10.83 -4.63 -4.85
#